data_77b326466ea97bb00aab3bbae8cd76f3
#
_entry.id   77b326466ea97bb00aab3bbae8cd76f3
#
_cell.length_a   1.000
_cell.length_b   1.000
_cell.length_c   1.000
_cell.angle_alpha   90.00
_cell.angle_beta   90.00
_cell.angle_gamma   90.00
#
_symmetry.space_group_name_H-M   'P 1'
#
loop_
_entity.id
_entity.type
_entity.pdbx_description
1 polymer ?
#
loop_
_entity_poly.entity_id
_entity_poly.type
_entity_poly.pdbx_seq_one_letter_code
_entity_poly.pdbx_strand_id
1 'polypeptide(L)'
;MTTKTSCGDFVQFFRSWVSDPLRVAAVAPSGERLARLMTQEIEPLDGPILELGPGTGVFTRALLTRGIPESALTLVEFGEEFAVRLRGRFPEARVVQMDAAQLGQCGLFEDAPFGAVISGLPLLSMSPAKIEAIVGGAFETMKPGGAFYQFTYGPRCPISRSILESLGLKGTRIGGTVRNIPPAGVYRISRQNPLEISTGGSKYRRAEDNTGIGAYATEAGKADMGRPEASA
;
A
#
# COMPACT_ATOMS: atom_id res chain seq x y z
N MET A 1 -6.69 -31.09 -17.50
CA MET A 1 -5.32 -31.14 -16.94
C MET A 1 -4.99 -29.79 -16.39
N THR A 2 -5.13 -29.59 -15.08
CA THR A 2 -4.83 -28.34 -14.37
C THR A 2 -3.38 -28.40 -13.92
N THR A 3 -2.51 -27.68 -14.62
CA THR A 3 -1.11 -27.51 -14.23
C THR A 3 -1.07 -26.65 -12.95
N LYS A 4 -0.75 -27.30 -11.84
CA LYS A 4 -0.34 -26.61 -10.59
C LYS A 4 1.00 -25.91 -10.88
N THR A 5 1.00 -24.62 -11.14
CA THR A 5 2.21 -23.81 -11.17
C THR A 5 2.83 -23.84 -9.78
N SER A 6 3.99 -24.44 -9.65
CA SER A 6 4.71 -24.60 -8.38
C SER A 6 5.22 -23.24 -7.89
N CYS A 7 5.23 -23.02 -6.58
CA CYS A 7 5.82 -21.82 -5.96
C CYS A 7 7.31 -21.64 -6.36
N GLY A 8 8.01 -22.74 -6.67
CA GLY A 8 9.39 -22.72 -7.17
C GLY A 8 9.55 -22.07 -8.54
N ASP A 9 8.60 -22.32 -9.46
CA ASP A 9 8.62 -21.74 -10.81
C ASP A 9 8.44 -20.23 -10.76
N PHE A 10 7.68 -19.73 -9.78
CA PHE A 10 7.43 -18.33 -9.57
C PHE A 10 8.68 -17.57 -9.06
N VAL A 11 9.39 -18.14 -8.09
CA VAL A 11 10.66 -17.57 -7.57
C VAL A 11 11.72 -17.54 -8.67
N GLN A 12 11.81 -18.59 -9.47
CA GLN A 12 12.74 -18.68 -10.59
C GLN A 12 12.40 -17.65 -11.68
N PHE A 13 11.11 -17.49 -12.00
CA PHE A 13 10.65 -16.48 -12.94
C PHE A 13 10.94 -15.07 -12.43
N PHE A 14 10.67 -14.77 -11.16
CA PHE A 14 10.95 -13.48 -10.56
C PHE A 14 12.45 -13.18 -10.52
N ARG A 15 13.29 -14.16 -10.15
CA ARG A 15 14.76 -14.03 -10.22
C ARG A 15 15.23 -13.77 -11.64
N SER A 16 14.70 -14.46 -12.63
CA SER A 16 15.03 -14.21 -14.04
C SER A 16 14.57 -12.84 -14.50
N TRP A 17 13.39 -12.39 -14.04
CA TRP A 17 12.87 -11.06 -14.35
C TRP A 17 13.72 -9.93 -13.74
N VAL A 18 14.21 -10.12 -12.52
CA VAL A 18 15.09 -9.17 -11.82
C VAL A 18 16.54 -9.24 -12.37
N SER A 19 17.02 -10.44 -12.74
CA SER A 19 18.42 -10.66 -13.13
C SER A 19 18.72 -10.38 -14.60
N ASP A 20 17.74 -10.51 -15.49
CA ASP A 20 17.94 -10.30 -16.94
C ASP A 20 16.72 -9.64 -17.60
N PRO A 21 16.51 -8.33 -17.36
CA PRO A 21 15.41 -7.58 -17.95
C PRO A 21 15.51 -7.50 -19.49
N LEU A 22 16.69 -7.69 -20.06
CA LEU A 22 16.90 -7.67 -21.52
C LEU A 22 16.49 -8.97 -22.20
N ARG A 23 16.62 -10.12 -21.53
CA ARG A 23 16.07 -11.40 -22.02
C ARG A 23 14.55 -11.45 -21.96
N VAL A 24 13.97 -10.70 -21.04
CA VAL A 24 12.51 -10.50 -20.92
C VAL A 24 12.05 -9.27 -21.73
N ALA A 25 12.90 -8.66 -22.55
CA ALA A 25 12.56 -7.51 -23.39
C ALA A 25 11.42 -7.79 -24.39
N ALA A 26 11.09 -9.04 -24.69
CA ALA A 26 9.83 -9.42 -25.32
C ALA A 26 8.58 -9.13 -24.44
N VAL A 27 8.78 -8.80 -23.16
CA VAL A 27 7.77 -8.46 -22.14
C VAL A 27 7.83 -6.97 -21.75
N ALA A 28 8.70 -6.17 -22.38
CA ALA A 28 8.88 -4.74 -22.07
C ALA A 28 7.56 -3.93 -22.00
N PRO A 29 6.58 -4.07 -22.95
CA PRO A 29 5.31 -3.37 -22.87
C PRO A 29 4.46 -3.77 -21.63
N SER A 30 4.63 -5.01 -21.16
CA SER A 30 3.93 -5.53 -19.97
C SER A 30 4.49 -4.94 -18.69
N GLY A 31 5.81 -4.81 -18.59
CA GLY A 31 6.50 -4.20 -17.43
C GLY A 31 6.15 -2.72 -17.25
N GLU A 32 6.13 -1.95 -18.33
CA GLU A 32 5.73 -0.55 -18.31
C GLU A 32 4.27 -0.35 -17.90
N ARG A 33 3.37 -1.24 -18.38
CA ARG A 33 1.97 -1.18 -18.02
C ARG A 33 1.76 -1.46 -16.53
N LEU A 34 2.46 -2.46 -15.99
CA LEU A 34 2.45 -2.75 -14.56
C LEU A 34 3.01 -1.57 -13.76
N ALA A 35 4.12 -0.98 -14.22
CA ALA A 35 4.72 0.17 -13.57
C ALA A 35 3.76 1.38 -13.55
N ARG A 36 3.06 1.65 -14.64
CA ARG A 36 2.01 2.68 -14.66
C ARG A 36 0.89 2.39 -13.67
N LEU A 37 0.41 1.14 -13.58
CA LEU A 37 -0.61 0.75 -12.61
C LEU A 37 -0.12 0.89 -11.16
N MET A 38 1.13 0.54 -10.88
CA MET A 38 1.74 0.64 -9.56
C MET A 38 1.89 2.08 -9.08
N THR A 39 2.05 3.02 -10.01
CA THR A 39 2.31 4.43 -9.71
C THR A 39 1.10 5.35 -9.95
N GLN A 40 -0.01 4.84 -10.52
CA GLN A 40 -1.11 5.66 -11.05
C GLN A 40 -1.78 6.57 -10.02
N GLU A 41 -1.78 6.21 -8.75
CA GLU A 41 -2.40 6.97 -7.66
C GLU A 41 -1.38 7.84 -6.89
N ILE A 42 -0.11 7.87 -7.29
CA ILE A 42 0.95 8.63 -6.60
C ILE A 42 1.18 9.94 -7.33
N GLU A 43 1.06 11.04 -6.60
CA GLU A 43 1.23 12.40 -7.12
C GLU A 43 2.44 13.10 -6.48
N PRO A 44 3.04 14.12 -7.13
CA PRO A 44 4.18 14.85 -6.56
C PRO A 44 3.90 15.47 -5.18
N LEU A 45 2.63 15.82 -4.90
CA LEU A 45 2.21 16.38 -3.61
C LEU A 45 2.12 15.36 -2.49
N ASP A 46 2.20 14.06 -2.78
CA ASP A 46 2.22 13.03 -1.74
C ASP A 46 3.47 13.11 -0.86
N GLY A 47 4.52 13.77 -1.34
CA GLY A 47 5.78 13.98 -0.63
C GLY A 47 6.79 12.85 -0.91
N PRO A 48 7.74 12.59 0.00
CA PRO A 48 8.77 11.57 -0.22
C PRO A 48 8.13 10.18 -0.46
N ILE A 49 8.71 9.43 -1.39
CA ILE A 49 8.26 8.09 -1.77
C ILE A 49 9.35 7.06 -1.43
N LEU A 50 8.93 5.97 -0.82
CA LEU A 50 9.79 4.83 -0.52
C LEU A 50 9.54 3.71 -1.55
N GLU A 51 10.59 3.23 -2.19
CA GLU A 51 10.53 2.03 -3.06
C GLU A 51 11.31 0.89 -2.42
N LEU A 52 10.63 -0.26 -2.23
CA LEU A 52 11.20 -1.48 -1.66
C LEU A 52 11.49 -2.48 -2.77
N GLY A 53 12.76 -2.88 -2.90
CA GLY A 53 13.22 -3.80 -3.93
C GLY A 53 13.10 -3.20 -5.34
N PRO A 54 13.70 -2.04 -5.61
CA PRO A 54 13.66 -1.39 -6.93
C PRO A 54 14.31 -2.23 -8.04
N GLY A 55 15.26 -3.10 -7.69
CA GLY A 55 15.97 -3.95 -8.64
C GLY A 55 16.58 -3.14 -9.79
N THR A 56 16.02 -3.26 -10.99
CA THR A 56 16.47 -2.50 -12.18
C THR A 56 15.86 -1.09 -12.30
N GLY A 57 15.08 -0.64 -11.32
CA GLY A 57 14.49 0.69 -11.26
C GLY A 57 13.32 0.91 -12.24
N VAL A 58 12.49 -0.10 -12.49
CA VAL A 58 11.32 0.02 -13.40
C VAL A 58 10.26 0.92 -12.79
N PHE A 59 9.95 0.75 -11.52
CA PHE A 59 8.98 1.61 -10.82
C PHE A 59 9.57 2.98 -10.53
N THR A 60 10.87 3.05 -10.18
CA THR A 60 11.62 4.32 -10.05
C THR A 60 11.42 5.18 -11.29
N ARG A 61 11.68 4.65 -12.50
CA ARG A 61 11.47 5.39 -13.75
C ARG A 61 10.01 5.81 -13.97
N ALA A 62 9.06 4.97 -13.61
CA ALA A 62 7.65 5.31 -13.73
C ALA A 62 7.27 6.47 -12.81
N LEU A 63 7.81 6.54 -11.58
CA LEU A 63 7.65 7.66 -10.67
C LEU A 63 8.22 8.95 -11.24
N LEU A 64 9.45 8.91 -11.76
CA LEU A 64 10.08 10.06 -12.42
C LEU A 64 9.25 10.56 -13.63
N THR A 65 8.71 9.64 -14.43
CA THR A 65 7.83 9.97 -15.57
C THR A 65 6.53 10.64 -15.12
N ARG A 66 6.08 10.41 -13.90
CA ARG A 66 4.93 11.08 -13.28
C ARG A 66 5.27 12.44 -12.66
N GLY A 67 6.52 12.86 -12.73
CA GLY A 67 6.98 14.15 -12.21
C GLY A 67 7.37 14.12 -10.73
N ILE A 68 7.52 12.94 -10.12
CA ILE A 68 8.10 12.84 -8.79
C ILE A 68 9.59 13.20 -8.90
N PRO A 69 10.10 14.18 -8.14
CA PRO A 69 11.52 14.52 -8.17
C PRO A 69 12.37 13.34 -7.70
N GLU A 70 13.52 13.11 -8.34
CA GLU A 70 14.42 12.02 -7.97
C GLU A 70 14.91 12.17 -6.53
N SER A 71 15.17 13.39 -6.08
CA SER A 71 15.54 13.70 -4.68
C SER A 71 14.46 13.38 -3.64
N ALA A 72 13.20 13.19 -4.06
CA ALA A 72 12.11 12.76 -3.19
C ALA A 72 12.02 11.23 -3.08
N LEU A 73 12.88 10.47 -3.78
CA LEU A 73 12.86 9.01 -3.78
C LEU A 73 13.85 8.43 -2.78
N THR A 74 13.40 7.49 -1.99
CA THR A 74 14.24 6.59 -1.19
C THR A 74 14.08 5.18 -1.71
N LEU A 75 15.20 4.55 -2.09
CA LEU A 75 15.25 3.22 -2.70
C LEU A 75 15.91 2.26 -1.72
N VAL A 76 15.16 1.30 -1.19
CA VAL A 76 15.68 0.26 -0.29
C VAL A 76 15.89 -1.02 -1.09
N GLU A 77 17.16 -1.42 -1.23
CA GLU A 77 17.57 -2.60 -1.98
C GLU A 77 18.48 -3.49 -1.13
N PHE A 78 18.19 -4.79 -1.12
CA PHE A 78 18.99 -5.76 -0.37
C PHE A 78 20.27 -6.15 -1.09
N GLY A 79 20.21 -6.29 -2.41
CA GLY A 79 21.31 -6.74 -3.25
C GLY A 79 22.34 -5.65 -3.49
N GLU A 80 23.60 -5.88 -3.07
CA GLU A 80 24.70 -4.92 -3.21
C GLU A 80 24.89 -4.47 -4.67
N GLU A 81 24.93 -5.41 -5.61
CA GLU A 81 25.11 -5.13 -7.03
C GLU A 81 24.03 -4.21 -7.60
N PHE A 82 22.76 -4.44 -7.21
CA PHE A 82 21.65 -3.57 -7.59
C PHE A 82 21.75 -2.20 -6.90
N ALA A 83 22.10 -2.15 -5.63
CA ALA A 83 22.27 -0.90 -4.91
C ALA A 83 23.34 0.00 -5.53
N VAL A 84 24.47 -0.59 -5.96
CA VAL A 84 25.54 0.14 -6.68
C VAL A 84 25.03 0.68 -8.03
N ARG A 85 24.33 -0.15 -8.82
CA ARG A 85 23.74 0.27 -10.11
C ARG A 85 22.70 1.38 -9.94
N LEU A 86 21.88 1.31 -8.89
CA LEU A 86 20.86 2.32 -8.60
C LEU A 86 21.49 3.67 -8.24
N ARG A 87 22.54 3.69 -7.42
CA ARG A 87 23.29 4.92 -7.10
C ARG A 87 23.87 5.58 -8.35
N GLY A 88 24.40 4.78 -9.29
CA GLY A 88 24.93 5.32 -10.56
C GLY A 88 23.83 5.79 -11.51
N ARG A 89 22.64 5.21 -11.45
CA ARG A 89 21.54 5.51 -12.36
C ARG A 89 20.62 6.63 -11.87
N PHE A 90 20.46 6.74 -10.55
CA PHE A 90 19.61 7.70 -9.86
C PHE A 90 20.44 8.40 -8.78
N PRO A 91 21.36 9.31 -9.18
CA PRO A 91 22.33 9.92 -8.27
C PRO A 91 21.73 10.86 -7.23
N GLU A 92 20.52 11.41 -7.48
CA GLU A 92 19.82 12.29 -6.53
C GLU A 92 18.91 11.50 -5.56
N ALA A 93 18.61 10.24 -5.88
CA ALA A 93 17.79 9.39 -5.01
C ALA A 93 18.61 8.86 -3.82
N ARG A 94 17.97 8.76 -2.65
CA ARG A 94 18.59 8.13 -1.49
C ARG A 94 18.54 6.62 -1.63
N VAL A 95 19.67 5.97 -1.97
CA VAL A 95 19.76 4.51 -2.06
C VAL A 95 20.31 3.92 -0.76
N VAL A 96 19.49 3.14 -0.07
CA VAL A 96 19.81 2.45 1.19
C VAL A 96 19.92 0.95 0.93
N GLN A 97 21.08 0.37 1.23
CA GLN A 97 21.28 -1.08 1.14
C GLN A 97 20.91 -1.74 2.46
N MET A 98 19.74 -2.39 2.51
CA MET A 98 19.27 -3.07 3.72
C MET A 98 18.15 -4.08 3.41
N ASP A 99 17.87 -4.99 4.37
CA ASP A 99 16.65 -5.81 4.31
C ASP A 99 15.43 -4.96 4.68
N ALA A 100 14.43 -4.92 3.81
CA ALA A 100 13.19 -4.19 4.04
C ALA A 100 12.43 -4.64 5.30
N ALA A 101 12.70 -5.84 5.82
CA ALA A 101 12.13 -6.32 7.08
C ALA A 101 12.67 -5.56 8.32
N GLN A 102 13.73 -4.76 8.15
CA GLN A 102 14.33 -3.96 9.22
C GLN A 102 13.83 -2.51 9.26
N LEU A 103 12.89 -2.12 8.39
CA LEU A 103 12.40 -0.74 8.28
C LEU A 103 11.94 -0.15 9.61
N GLY A 104 11.11 -0.86 10.37
CA GLY A 104 10.60 -0.41 11.68
C GLY A 104 11.64 -0.38 12.80
N GLN A 105 12.85 -0.90 12.57
CA GLN A 105 13.89 -1.02 13.60
C GLN A 105 15.07 -0.07 13.38
N CYS A 106 15.17 0.55 12.21
CA CYS A 106 16.40 1.22 11.81
C CYS A 106 16.45 2.72 12.18
N GLY A 107 15.34 3.35 12.59
CA GLY A 107 15.26 4.79 12.94
C GLY A 107 15.66 5.75 11.80
N LEU A 108 15.95 5.23 10.59
CA LEU A 108 16.53 6.02 9.48
C LEU A 108 15.53 6.96 8.80
N PHE A 109 14.25 6.85 9.11
CA PHE A 109 13.17 7.51 8.37
C PHE A 109 12.21 8.28 9.27
N GLU A 110 12.57 8.52 10.54
CA GLU A 110 11.72 9.19 11.53
C GLU A 110 11.46 10.66 11.20
N ASP A 111 12.44 11.35 10.61
CA ASP A 111 12.38 12.80 10.35
C ASP A 111 11.58 13.19 9.10
N ALA A 112 11.29 12.25 8.20
CA ALA A 112 10.63 12.52 6.94
C ALA A 112 9.66 11.40 6.55
N PRO A 113 8.43 11.38 7.08
CA PRO A 113 7.47 10.33 6.81
C PRO A 113 7.07 10.29 5.33
N PHE A 114 7.04 9.09 4.76
CA PHE A 114 6.72 8.87 3.36
C PHE A 114 5.22 9.05 3.08
N GLY A 115 4.90 9.64 1.93
CA GLY A 115 3.53 9.75 1.46
C GLY A 115 3.01 8.47 0.84
N ALA A 116 3.88 7.69 0.20
CA ALA A 116 3.55 6.39 -0.34
C ALA A 116 4.75 5.44 -0.30
N VAL A 117 4.45 4.14 -0.30
CA VAL A 117 5.43 3.07 -0.46
C VAL A 117 5.06 2.24 -1.69
N ILE A 118 6.03 1.98 -2.55
CA ILE A 118 5.91 1.02 -3.66
C ILE A 118 6.78 -0.19 -3.35
N SER A 119 6.22 -1.38 -3.47
CA SER A 119 6.96 -2.62 -3.24
C SER A 119 7.08 -3.46 -4.51
N GLY A 120 8.32 -3.65 -4.95
CA GLY A 120 8.72 -4.62 -5.96
C GLY A 120 9.04 -6.00 -5.40
N LEU A 121 8.87 -6.21 -4.09
CA LEU A 121 9.26 -7.44 -3.41
C LEU A 121 8.34 -8.62 -3.75
N PRO A 122 8.90 -9.84 -3.86
CA PRO A 122 8.13 -11.07 -4.14
C PRO A 122 7.45 -11.62 -2.87
N LEU A 123 6.48 -10.91 -2.31
CA LEU A 123 5.87 -11.25 -1.03
C LEU A 123 5.33 -12.68 -0.97
N LEU A 124 4.79 -13.21 -2.10
CA LEU A 124 4.31 -14.60 -2.16
C LEU A 124 5.38 -15.66 -1.84
N SER A 125 6.66 -15.30 -1.92
CA SER A 125 7.80 -16.19 -1.67
C SER A 125 8.41 -15.98 -0.28
N MET A 126 7.84 -15.10 0.54
CA MET A 126 8.33 -14.74 1.86
C MET A 126 7.49 -15.40 2.96
N SER A 127 8.11 -15.60 4.13
CA SER A 127 7.38 -16.08 5.30
C SER A 127 6.38 -15.03 5.79
N PRO A 128 5.26 -15.44 6.43
CA PRO A 128 4.29 -14.51 7.00
C PRO A 128 4.92 -13.49 7.95
N ALA A 129 5.84 -13.92 8.82
CA ALA A 129 6.53 -13.03 9.74
C ALA A 129 7.38 -11.96 9.02
N LYS A 130 8.05 -12.33 7.91
CA LYS A 130 8.81 -11.36 7.11
C LYS A 130 7.89 -10.36 6.40
N ILE A 131 6.76 -10.83 5.87
CA ILE A 131 5.76 -9.95 5.25
C ILE A 131 5.22 -8.95 6.29
N GLU A 132 4.88 -9.43 7.48
CA GLU A 132 4.37 -8.60 8.58
C GLU A 132 5.39 -7.54 9.00
N ALA A 133 6.67 -7.90 9.14
CA ALA A 133 7.76 -6.97 9.46
C ALA A 133 7.94 -5.90 8.37
N ILE A 134 7.93 -6.28 7.09
CA ILE A 134 8.04 -5.35 5.96
C ILE A 134 6.86 -4.37 5.92
N VAL A 135 5.64 -4.91 5.99
CA VAL A 135 4.42 -4.10 5.88
C VAL A 135 4.24 -3.22 7.11
N GLY A 136 4.44 -3.76 8.31
CA GLY A 136 4.38 -3.02 9.57
C GLY A 136 5.40 -1.86 9.58
N GLY A 137 6.67 -2.16 9.34
CA GLY A 137 7.73 -1.16 9.28
C GLY A 137 7.50 -0.10 8.19
N ALA A 138 6.97 -0.48 7.03
CA ALA A 138 6.59 0.48 6.00
C ALA A 138 5.49 1.45 6.49
N PHE A 139 4.47 0.94 7.20
CA PHE A 139 3.41 1.79 7.75
C PHE A 139 3.87 2.67 8.93
N GLU A 140 4.87 2.24 9.70
CA GLU A 140 5.50 3.08 10.73
C GLU A 140 6.24 4.28 10.14
N THR A 141 6.83 4.13 8.95
CA THR A 141 7.55 5.20 8.25
C THR A 141 6.66 6.11 7.40
N MET A 142 5.37 5.80 7.27
CA MET A 142 4.42 6.57 6.46
C MET A 142 3.62 7.58 7.26
N LYS A 143 3.36 8.75 6.65
CA LYS A 143 2.42 9.74 7.18
C LYS A 143 0.99 9.18 7.24
N PRO A 144 0.10 9.75 8.09
CA PRO A 144 -1.33 9.47 8.04
C PRO A 144 -1.89 9.65 6.63
N GLY A 145 -2.72 8.69 6.18
CA GLY A 145 -3.28 8.70 4.82
C GLY A 145 -2.38 8.11 3.74
N GLY A 146 -1.09 7.84 4.04
CA GLY A 146 -0.19 7.16 3.11
C GLY A 146 -0.66 5.76 2.74
N ALA A 147 -0.27 5.29 1.56
CA ALA A 147 -0.65 4.00 1.02
C ALA A 147 0.57 3.18 0.56
N PHE A 148 0.45 1.86 0.70
CA PHE A 148 1.45 0.89 0.26
C PHE A 148 0.93 0.18 -0.98
N TYR A 149 1.68 0.19 -2.07
CA TYR A 149 1.34 -0.40 -3.35
C TYR A 149 2.13 -1.67 -3.59
N GLN A 150 1.42 -2.76 -3.89
CA GLN A 150 2.00 -4.08 -4.12
C GLN A 150 1.38 -4.73 -5.34
N PHE A 151 2.19 -5.30 -6.21
CA PHE A 151 1.69 -6.18 -7.26
C PHE A 151 1.76 -7.65 -6.86
N THR A 152 0.98 -8.47 -7.57
CA THR A 152 1.01 -9.92 -7.47
C THR A 152 0.68 -10.54 -8.82
N TYR A 153 1.23 -11.70 -9.10
CA TYR A 153 0.85 -12.53 -10.24
C TYR A 153 -0.21 -13.59 -9.85
N GLY A 154 -1.10 -13.22 -8.97
CA GLY A 154 -2.17 -14.08 -8.48
C GLY A 154 -3.50 -13.32 -8.41
N PRO A 155 -4.62 -14.05 -8.25
CA PRO A 155 -5.95 -13.45 -8.19
C PRO A 155 -6.24 -12.74 -6.85
N ARG A 156 -5.41 -12.99 -5.83
CA ARG A 156 -5.63 -12.50 -4.45
C ARG A 156 -4.49 -11.58 -4.02
N CYS A 157 -4.78 -10.77 -2.99
CA CYS A 157 -3.78 -9.96 -2.31
C CYS A 157 -2.64 -10.87 -1.81
N PRO A 158 -1.36 -10.49 -2.03
CA PRO A 158 -0.22 -11.30 -1.57
C PRO A 158 0.01 -11.20 -0.06
N ILE A 159 -0.63 -10.24 0.62
CA ILE A 159 -0.63 -10.10 2.07
C ILE A 159 -1.88 -10.80 2.59
N SER A 160 -1.71 -11.74 3.51
CA SER A 160 -2.83 -12.52 4.06
C SER A 160 -3.79 -11.62 4.85
N ARG A 161 -5.05 -12.03 4.90
CA ARG A 161 -6.07 -11.31 5.66
C ARG A 161 -5.71 -11.19 7.14
N SER A 162 -5.11 -12.22 7.74
CA SER A 162 -4.66 -12.20 9.13
C SER A 162 -3.60 -11.13 9.40
N ILE A 163 -2.61 -10.96 8.50
CA ILE A 163 -1.59 -9.91 8.61
C ILE A 163 -2.22 -8.53 8.42
N LEU A 164 -3.13 -8.36 7.47
CA LEU A 164 -3.83 -7.09 7.29
C LEU A 164 -4.63 -6.72 8.53
N GLU A 165 -5.36 -7.67 9.12
CA GLU A 165 -6.16 -7.46 10.34
C GLU A 165 -5.27 -7.17 11.56
N SER A 166 -4.17 -7.90 11.76
CA SER A 166 -3.24 -7.66 12.89
C SER A 166 -2.61 -6.26 12.85
N LEU A 167 -2.38 -5.72 11.65
CA LEU A 167 -1.82 -4.39 11.44
C LEU A 167 -2.88 -3.27 11.30
N GLY A 168 -4.18 -3.57 11.41
CA GLY A 168 -5.25 -2.60 11.22
C GLY A 168 -5.33 -2.06 9.79
N LEU A 169 -5.01 -2.89 8.79
CA LEU A 169 -4.90 -2.52 7.39
C LEU A 169 -6.01 -3.16 6.54
N LYS A 170 -6.26 -2.57 5.38
CA LYS A 170 -7.11 -3.14 4.32
C LYS A 170 -6.39 -3.15 2.98
N GLY A 171 -6.61 -4.21 2.19
CA GLY A 171 -6.11 -4.33 0.82
C GLY A 171 -7.23 -4.13 -0.19
N THR A 172 -7.07 -3.17 -1.10
CA THR A 172 -8.00 -2.87 -2.18
C THR A 172 -7.33 -3.14 -3.52
N ARG A 173 -7.94 -3.93 -4.38
CA ARG A 173 -7.43 -4.14 -5.74
C ARG A 173 -7.74 -2.91 -6.58
N ILE A 174 -6.70 -2.24 -7.10
CA ILE A 174 -6.84 -1.00 -7.89
C ILE A 174 -6.67 -1.21 -9.38
N GLY A 175 -6.21 -2.39 -9.79
CA GLY A 175 -6.08 -2.69 -11.21
C GLY A 175 -5.45 -4.06 -11.47
N GLY A 176 -5.26 -4.34 -12.76
CA GLY A 176 -4.56 -5.55 -13.20
C GLY A 176 -4.28 -5.51 -14.69
N THR A 177 -3.39 -6.36 -15.12
CA THR A 177 -3.07 -6.51 -16.53
C THR A 177 -3.05 -8.00 -16.92
N VAL A 178 -3.91 -8.34 -17.89
CA VAL A 178 -3.98 -9.69 -18.48
C VAL A 178 -2.91 -9.89 -19.57
N ARG A 179 -2.28 -8.80 -20.02
CA ARG A 179 -1.19 -8.86 -21.02
C ARG A 179 0.16 -9.22 -20.40
N ASN A 180 0.26 -9.27 -19.09
CA ASN A 180 1.38 -9.92 -18.42
C ASN A 180 1.17 -11.44 -18.42
N ILE A 181 2.21 -12.18 -18.65
CA ILE A 181 2.19 -13.64 -18.54
C ILE A 181 3.17 -14.00 -17.43
N PRO A 182 2.65 -14.42 -16.25
CA PRO A 182 1.24 -14.54 -15.86
C PRO A 182 0.53 -13.16 -15.62
N PRO A 183 -0.83 -13.10 -15.62
CA PRO A 183 -1.57 -11.89 -15.33
C PRO A 183 -1.20 -11.30 -13.97
N ALA A 184 -1.05 -9.99 -13.90
CA ALA A 184 -0.70 -9.29 -12.68
C ALA A 184 -1.88 -8.46 -12.13
N GLY A 185 -2.02 -8.43 -10.80
CA GLY A 185 -2.92 -7.56 -10.08
C GLY A 185 -2.14 -6.56 -9.23
N VAL A 186 -2.67 -5.36 -9.06
CA VAL A 186 -2.11 -4.32 -8.18
C VAL A 186 -3.08 -4.05 -7.04
N TYR A 187 -2.54 -4.00 -5.84
CA TYR A 187 -3.26 -3.75 -4.60
C TYR A 187 -2.72 -2.51 -3.92
N ARG A 188 -3.63 -1.65 -3.48
CA ARG A 188 -3.38 -0.58 -2.54
C ARG A 188 -3.70 -1.09 -1.14
N ILE A 189 -2.74 -1.01 -0.24
CA ILE A 189 -2.89 -1.30 1.19
C ILE A 189 -2.97 0.04 1.92
N SER A 190 -3.94 0.21 2.78
CA SER A 190 -4.16 1.44 3.56
C SER A 190 -4.64 1.12 4.96
N ARG A 191 -4.49 2.07 5.90
CA ARG A 191 -5.07 1.94 7.24
C ARG A 191 -6.60 1.85 7.14
N GLN A 192 -7.20 1.02 7.98
CA GLN A 192 -8.65 0.98 8.12
C GLN A 192 -9.10 2.24 8.86
N ASN A 193 -10.16 2.88 8.35
CA ASN A 193 -10.76 4.00 9.05
C ASN A 193 -11.55 3.45 10.26
N PRO A 194 -11.37 3.93 11.50
CA PRO A 194 -12.12 3.44 12.65
C PRO A 194 -13.65 3.46 12.44
N LEU A 195 -14.15 4.37 11.63
CA LEU A 195 -15.56 4.47 11.27
C LEU A 195 -16.05 3.36 10.31
N GLU A 196 -15.16 2.70 9.56
CA GLU A 196 -15.53 1.60 8.66
C GLU A 196 -15.60 0.25 9.39
N ILE A 197 -14.98 0.11 10.56
CA ILE A 197 -14.99 -1.12 11.36
C ILE A 197 -16.38 -1.36 11.97
N SER A 198 -17.14 -0.31 12.26
CA SER A 198 -18.45 -0.42 12.92
C SER A 198 -19.61 -0.85 11.98
N THR A 199 -19.42 -0.78 10.67
CA THR A 199 -20.49 -1.12 9.69
C THR A 199 -20.39 -2.53 9.10
N GLY A 200 -19.30 -3.27 9.38
CA GLY A 200 -19.08 -4.62 8.85
C GLY A 200 -19.63 -5.77 9.68
N GLY A 201 -20.24 -5.52 10.83
CA GLY A 201 -20.61 -6.53 11.83
C GLY A 201 -22.01 -6.49 12.41
N SER A 202 -23.05 -6.11 11.66
CA SER A 202 -24.41 -6.27 12.16
C SER A 202 -25.35 -6.87 11.12
N LYS A 203 -25.28 -8.19 10.98
CA LYS A 203 -26.44 -8.99 10.60
C LYS A 203 -27.19 -9.36 11.87
N TYR A 204 -27.78 -8.40 12.57
CA TYR A 204 -28.80 -8.69 13.54
C TYR A 204 -30.16 -8.56 12.88
N ARG A 205 -30.88 -9.68 12.87
CA ARG A 205 -32.30 -9.84 12.56
C ARG A 205 -33.11 -8.78 13.30
N ARG A 206 -33.93 -8.07 12.57
CA ARG A 206 -35.11 -7.42 13.12
C ARG A 206 -36.08 -8.53 13.53
N ALA A 207 -36.21 -8.77 14.81
CA ALA A 207 -37.40 -9.43 15.37
C ALA A 207 -38.48 -8.37 15.47
N GLU A 208 -39.53 -8.60 14.75
CA GLU A 208 -40.81 -7.89 14.93
C GLU A 208 -41.35 -8.31 16.29
N ASP A 209 -41.49 -7.37 17.21
CA ASP A 209 -42.40 -7.50 18.33
C ASP A 209 -43.38 -6.32 18.33
N ASN A 210 -44.61 -6.73 18.01
CA ASN A 210 -45.80 -5.98 17.99
C ASN A 210 -46.42 -6.05 19.40
N THR A 211 -46.35 -4.98 20.20
CA THR A 211 -47.33 -4.75 21.26
C THR A 211 -47.46 -3.25 21.50
N GLY A 212 -48.69 -2.84 21.39
CA GLY A 212 -49.18 -1.50 21.40
C GLY A 212 -49.38 -0.88 22.79
N ILE A 213 -49.97 0.30 22.74
CA ILE A 213 -50.73 1.06 23.76
C ILE A 213 -49.91 2.05 24.60
N GLY A 214 -50.29 3.32 24.50
CA GLY A 214 -50.31 4.26 25.58
C GLY A 214 -49.93 5.69 25.24
N ALA A 215 -50.91 6.45 24.80
CA ALA A 215 -50.91 7.90 24.80
C ALA A 215 -50.77 8.46 26.22
N TYR A 216 -50.12 9.58 26.40
CA TYR A 216 -50.59 10.73 27.20
C TYR A 216 -49.86 12.02 26.82
N ALA A 217 -50.67 13.06 26.81
CA ALA A 217 -50.46 14.39 26.35
C ALA A 217 -49.92 15.36 27.43
N THR A 218 -49.55 16.56 26.93
CA THR A 218 -49.52 17.87 27.59
C THR A 218 -48.50 18.08 28.72
N GLU A 219 -47.84 19.19 28.81
CA GLU A 219 -48.23 20.58 28.83
C GLU A 219 -47.04 21.56 28.66
N ALA A 220 -47.39 22.69 28.23
CA ALA A 220 -46.68 23.93 28.01
C ALA A 220 -46.11 24.60 29.28
N GLY A 221 -45.04 25.32 29.11
CA GLY A 221 -44.52 26.30 30.09
C GLY A 221 -43.74 27.41 29.40
N LYS A 222 -44.39 28.54 29.25
CA LYS A 222 -43.95 29.82 28.71
C LYS A 222 -43.19 30.68 29.76
N ALA A 223 -42.47 31.65 29.24
CA ALA A 223 -41.99 32.87 29.87
C ALA A 223 -40.57 32.74 30.52
N ASP A 224 -39.61 33.66 30.37
CA ASP A 224 -39.80 35.09 30.33
C ASP A 224 -38.52 35.78 29.76
N MET A 225 -38.75 37.00 29.29
CA MET A 225 -37.77 37.92 28.71
C MET A 225 -36.91 38.63 29.77
N GLY A 226 -35.70 38.95 29.42
CA GLY A 226 -34.86 39.88 30.19
C GLY A 226 -33.59 40.33 29.45
N ARG A 227 -33.72 41.39 28.65
CA ARG A 227 -32.68 42.41 28.41
C ARG A 227 -32.98 43.58 29.38
N PRO A 228 -32.09 44.57 29.69
CA PRO A 228 -30.97 45.09 28.87
C PRO A 228 -29.74 45.63 29.66
N GLU A 229 -28.98 46.46 28.92
CA GLU A 229 -28.03 47.56 29.22
C GLU A 229 -26.58 47.18 29.49
N ALA A 230 -25.60 47.57 28.69
CA ALA A 230 -25.01 48.83 28.21
C ALA A 230 -24.30 49.63 29.30
N SER A 231 -23.05 50.01 29.01
CA SER A 231 -22.14 51.02 29.57
C SER A 231 -20.91 50.45 30.29
N ALA A 232 -19.73 50.67 29.89
CA ALA A 232 -18.89 51.81 29.62
C ALA A 232 -17.60 51.35 28.92
#